data_d3a020fff2c24dcf2c6ad63430e440d6
#
_entry.id   d3a020fff2c24dcf2c6ad63430e440d6
#
_cell.length_a   1.000
_cell.length_b   1.000
_cell.length_c   1.000
_cell.angle_alpha   90.00
_cell.angle_beta   90.00
_cell.angle_gamma   90.00
#
_symmetry.space_group_name_H-M   'P 1'
#
loop_
_entity.id
_entity.type
_entity.pdbx_description
1 polymer ?
#
loop_
_entity_poly.entity_id
_entity_poly.type
_entity_poly.pdbx_seq_one_letter_code
_entity_poly.pdbx_strand_id
1 'polypeptide(L)'
;AVEPGDVKLPGYRPTVKGNPRQITQALKLLRQSKQPLLYVGGGAIAASAHAEVKELAELFNLPVTTTLMGLGAFDEHHPLSVGMLGMHGTAYANFAVTECDLLIAVGARFDDRVTGKLDEFAT
;
A
#
# COMPACT_ATOMS: atom_id res chain seq x y z
N ALA A 1 -11.82 26.91 -26.67
CA ALA A 1 -11.66 26.00 -25.52
C ALA A 1 -11.28 24.62 -26.09
N VAL A 2 -10.26 23.96 -25.55
CA VAL A 2 -9.87 22.60 -25.93
C VAL A 2 -10.71 21.63 -25.10
N GLU A 3 -11.42 20.73 -25.77
CA GLU A 3 -12.16 19.66 -25.07
C GLU A 3 -11.17 18.68 -24.42
N PRO A 4 -11.45 18.18 -23.19
CA PRO A 4 -10.51 17.29 -22.49
C PRO A 4 -10.14 16.01 -23.25
N GLY A 5 -10.99 15.55 -24.17
CA GLY A 5 -10.74 14.38 -25.02
C GLY A 5 -9.75 14.62 -26.18
N ASP A 6 -9.44 15.88 -26.49
CA ASP A 6 -8.57 16.23 -27.62
C ASP A 6 -7.08 16.32 -27.24
N VAL A 7 -6.77 16.20 -25.94
CA VAL A 7 -5.39 16.30 -25.46
C VAL A 7 -4.69 14.96 -25.62
N LYS A 8 -3.83 14.87 -26.64
CA LYS A 8 -2.93 13.73 -26.84
C LYS A 8 -1.54 14.08 -26.29
N LEU A 9 -1.14 13.44 -25.22
CA LEU A 9 0.20 13.59 -24.63
C LEU A 9 1.12 12.52 -25.22
N PRO A 10 2.09 12.88 -26.08
CA PRO A 10 3.06 11.93 -26.62
C PRO A 10 3.82 11.23 -25.47
N GLY A 11 3.87 9.90 -25.49
CA GLY A 11 4.57 9.12 -24.48
C GLY A 11 3.76 8.82 -23.20
N TYR A 12 2.61 9.46 -22.98
CA TYR A 12 1.73 9.13 -21.84
C TYR A 12 0.90 7.88 -22.16
N ARG A 13 1.33 6.75 -21.61
CA ARG A 13 0.66 5.44 -21.76
C ARG A 13 0.51 4.79 -20.40
N PRO A 14 -0.47 5.21 -19.59
CA PRO A 14 -0.66 4.63 -18.26
C PRO A 14 -1.07 3.16 -18.37
N THR A 15 -0.45 2.31 -17.57
CA THR A 15 -0.87 0.92 -17.41
C THR A 15 -2.09 0.87 -16.51
N VAL A 16 -3.25 0.58 -17.09
CA VAL A 16 -4.55 0.55 -16.36
C VAL A 16 -4.97 -0.86 -15.93
N LYS A 17 -4.25 -1.89 -16.38
CA LYS A 17 -4.51 -3.29 -16.00
C LYS A 17 -3.25 -3.91 -15.44
N GLY A 18 -3.39 -4.57 -14.29
CA GLY A 18 -2.31 -5.35 -13.70
C GLY A 18 -1.92 -6.55 -14.61
N ASN A 19 -0.65 -6.95 -14.54
CA ASN A 19 -0.18 -8.13 -15.24
C ASN A 19 -0.61 -9.40 -14.48
N PRO A 20 -1.42 -10.32 -15.07
CA PRO A 20 -1.93 -11.50 -14.36
C PRO A 20 -0.83 -12.41 -13.81
N ARG A 21 0.30 -12.53 -14.52
CA ARG A 21 1.45 -13.34 -14.06
C ARG A 21 2.08 -12.75 -12.80
N GLN A 22 2.23 -11.42 -12.76
CA GLN A 22 2.78 -10.72 -11.59
C GLN A 22 1.82 -10.82 -10.39
N ILE A 23 0.52 -10.70 -10.62
CA ILE A 23 -0.49 -10.88 -9.57
C ILE A 23 -0.43 -12.30 -9.01
N THR A 24 -0.30 -13.33 -9.87
CA THR A 24 -0.13 -14.72 -9.43
C THR A 24 1.13 -14.91 -8.58
N GLN A 25 2.23 -14.27 -8.95
CA GLN A 25 3.47 -14.32 -8.16
C GLN A 25 3.30 -13.63 -6.79
N ALA A 26 2.66 -12.45 -6.75
CA ALA A 26 2.36 -11.75 -5.50
C ALA A 26 1.50 -12.61 -4.56
N LEU A 27 0.45 -13.25 -5.08
CA LEU A 27 -0.40 -14.17 -4.32
C LEU A 27 0.37 -15.39 -3.80
N LYS A 28 1.34 -15.89 -4.56
CA LYS A 28 2.21 -16.99 -4.11
C LYS A 28 3.08 -16.55 -2.93
N LEU A 29 3.70 -15.38 -3.00
CA LEU A 29 4.50 -14.81 -1.91
C LEU A 29 3.62 -14.60 -0.67
N LEU A 30 2.45 -14.01 -0.84
CA LEU A 30 1.51 -13.78 0.27
C LEU A 30 1.12 -15.08 1.00
N ARG A 31 0.88 -16.17 0.25
CA ARG A 31 0.56 -17.48 0.85
C ARG A 31 1.73 -18.14 1.58
N GLN A 32 2.96 -17.76 1.28
CA GLN A 32 4.17 -18.29 1.90
C GLN A 32 4.63 -17.46 3.09
N SER A 33 4.22 -16.19 3.14
CA SER A 33 4.56 -15.26 4.21
C SER A 33 3.89 -15.67 5.52
N LYS A 34 4.59 -15.43 6.62
CA LYS A 34 4.11 -15.67 7.99
C LYS A 34 3.70 -14.39 8.69
N GLN A 35 4.29 -13.26 8.30
CA GLN A 35 4.06 -11.94 8.87
C GLN A 35 3.88 -10.89 7.76
N PRO A 36 2.86 -11.06 6.89
CA PRO A 36 2.61 -10.11 5.83
C PRO A 36 2.04 -8.80 6.40
N LEU A 37 2.42 -7.67 5.78
CA LEU A 37 1.91 -6.35 6.12
C LEU A 37 1.42 -5.63 4.86
N LEU A 38 0.22 -5.06 4.92
CA LEU A 38 -0.33 -4.23 3.85
C LEU A 38 0.00 -2.75 4.12
N TYR A 39 0.71 -2.12 3.19
CA TYR A 39 1.14 -0.73 3.24
C TYR A 39 0.38 0.10 2.21
N VAL A 40 -0.53 0.96 2.67
CA VAL A 40 -1.50 1.67 1.83
C VAL A 40 -1.18 3.16 1.76
N GLY A 41 -1.06 3.68 0.55
CA GLY A 41 -0.77 5.08 0.30
C GLY A 41 -1.90 5.83 -0.40
N GLY A 42 -1.68 7.12 -0.67
CA GLY A 42 -2.64 8.02 -1.31
C GLY A 42 -3.11 7.58 -2.70
N GLY A 43 -2.35 6.73 -3.39
CA GLY A 43 -2.77 6.15 -4.66
C GLY A 43 -4.00 5.25 -4.55
N ALA A 44 -4.22 4.60 -3.40
CA ALA A 44 -5.43 3.82 -3.14
C ALA A 44 -6.67 4.73 -3.03
N ILE A 45 -6.52 5.90 -2.39
CA ILE A 45 -7.59 6.91 -2.33
C ILE A 45 -7.89 7.46 -3.72
N ALA A 46 -6.86 7.84 -4.47
CA ALA A 46 -7.01 8.35 -5.83
C ALA A 46 -7.69 7.36 -6.78
N ALA A 47 -7.51 6.07 -6.56
CA ALA A 47 -8.16 4.99 -7.30
C ALA A 47 -9.53 4.60 -6.73
N SER A 48 -9.99 5.20 -5.62
CA SER A 48 -11.20 4.83 -4.88
C SER A 48 -11.23 3.34 -4.47
N ALA A 49 -10.06 2.75 -4.19
CA ALA A 49 -9.88 1.32 -3.94
C ALA A 49 -10.10 0.90 -2.46
N HIS A 50 -10.93 1.64 -1.72
CA HIS A 50 -11.18 1.39 -0.29
C HIS A 50 -11.78 0.01 -0.02
N ALA A 51 -12.76 -0.39 -0.86
CA ALA A 51 -13.44 -1.67 -0.72
C ALA A 51 -12.50 -2.85 -1.00
N GLU A 52 -11.68 -2.74 -2.05
CA GLU A 52 -10.73 -3.76 -2.45
C GLU A 52 -9.59 -3.90 -1.44
N VAL A 53 -9.11 -2.79 -0.87
CA VAL A 53 -8.11 -2.80 0.22
C VAL A 53 -8.67 -3.51 1.44
N LYS A 54 -9.90 -3.18 1.83
CA LYS A 54 -10.57 -3.82 2.96
C LYS A 54 -10.78 -5.31 2.72
N GLU A 55 -11.32 -5.68 1.55
CA GLU A 55 -11.53 -7.08 1.18
C GLU A 55 -10.24 -7.88 1.22
N LEU A 56 -9.15 -7.34 0.65
CA LEU A 56 -7.83 -7.98 0.67
C LEU A 56 -7.32 -8.18 2.10
N ALA A 57 -7.43 -7.16 2.94
CA ALA A 57 -6.99 -7.21 4.33
C ALA A 57 -7.77 -8.26 5.13
N GLU A 58 -9.09 -8.27 5.01
CA GLU A 58 -9.97 -9.22 5.71
C GLU A 58 -9.77 -10.65 5.21
N LEU A 59 -9.66 -10.87 3.89
CA LEU A 59 -9.52 -12.20 3.28
C LEU A 59 -8.26 -12.93 3.75
N PHE A 60 -7.16 -12.21 3.90
CA PHE A 60 -5.87 -12.76 4.31
C PHE A 60 -5.46 -12.41 5.74
N ASN A 61 -6.36 -11.74 6.50
CA ASN A 61 -6.10 -11.27 7.87
C ASN A 61 -4.80 -10.44 7.96
N LEU A 62 -4.64 -9.48 7.03
CA LEU A 62 -3.44 -8.66 6.91
C LEU A 62 -3.52 -7.45 7.86
N PRO A 63 -2.55 -7.21 8.72
CA PRO A 63 -2.38 -5.91 9.33
C PRO A 63 -2.19 -4.84 8.25
N VAL A 64 -2.78 -3.66 8.49
CA VAL A 64 -2.76 -2.54 7.55
C VAL A 64 -2.11 -1.32 8.17
N THR A 65 -1.07 -0.81 7.53
CA THR A 65 -0.48 0.49 7.85
C THR A 65 -0.68 1.47 6.70
N THR A 66 -0.81 2.75 7.01
CA THR A 66 -1.06 3.78 6.00
C THR A 66 0.05 4.83 5.98
N THR A 67 0.26 5.44 4.81
CA THR A 67 1.02 6.69 4.73
C THR A 67 0.16 7.85 5.22
N LEU A 68 0.78 9.01 5.47
CA LEU A 68 0.04 10.25 5.74
C LEU A 68 -1.00 10.55 4.64
N MET A 69 -0.63 10.40 3.37
CA MET A 69 -1.54 10.59 2.23
C MET A 69 -2.51 9.42 2.02
N GLY A 70 -2.30 8.32 2.71
CA GLY A 70 -3.18 7.15 2.71
C GLY A 70 -4.19 7.12 3.86
N LEU A 71 -4.15 8.08 4.77
CA LEU A 71 -5.14 8.20 5.86
C LEU A 71 -6.56 8.26 5.27
N GLY A 72 -7.45 7.43 5.79
CA GLY A 72 -8.80 7.27 5.27
C GLY A 72 -8.95 6.22 4.15
N ALA A 73 -7.88 5.66 3.60
CA ALA A 73 -7.97 4.53 2.65
C ALA A 73 -8.42 3.23 3.31
N PHE A 74 -8.21 3.11 4.61
CA PHE A 74 -8.63 2.01 5.46
C PHE A 74 -9.19 2.55 6.76
N ASP A 75 -10.19 1.94 7.34
CA ASP A 75 -10.81 2.37 8.61
C ASP A 75 -9.78 2.22 9.74
N GLU A 76 -9.45 3.34 10.40
CA GLU A 76 -8.48 3.37 11.49
C GLU A 76 -8.96 2.63 12.75
N HIS A 77 -10.28 2.44 12.90
CA HIS A 77 -10.88 1.68 14.00
C HIS A 77 -10.99 0.17 13.70
N HIS A 78 -10.62 -0.25 12.49
CA HIS A 78 -10.66 -1.66 12.12
C HIS A 78 -9.63 -2.45 12.94
N PRO A 79 -9.94 -3.68 13.42
CA PRO A 79 -9.01 -4.50 14.22
C PRO A 79 -7.66 -4.79 13.54
N LEU A 80 -7.62 -4.76 12.22
CA LEU A 80 -6.39 -4.95 11.44
C LEU A 80 -5.60 -3.65 11.23
N SER A 81 -6.11 -2.48 11.62
CA SER A 81 -5.38 -1.22 11.49
C SER A 81 -4.29 -1.12 12.55
N VAL A 82 -3.05 -0.92 12.13
CA VAL A 82 -1.91 -0.64 13.02
C VAL A 82 -1.51 0.83 13.01
N GLY A 83 -2.27 1.65 12.29
CA GLY A 83 -2.06 3.10 12.20
C GLY A 83 -1.02 3.50 11.14
N MET A 84 -0.59 4.75 11.19
CA MET A 84 0.37 5.33 10.25
C MET A 84 1.81 4.97 10.66
N LEU A 85 2.65 4.65 9.67
CA LEU A 85 4.08 4.40 9.88
C LEU A 85 4.94 5.68 9.67
N GLY A 86 6.23 5.55 9.93
CA GLY A 86 7.22 6.58 9.70
C GLY A 86 7.53 7.43 10.93
N MET A 87 8.24 8.54 10.72
CA MET A 87 8.77 9.41 11.79
C MET A 87 7.69 9.92 12.76
N HIS A 88 6.47 10.17 12.24
CA HIS A 88 5.32 10.64 13.02
C HIS A 88 4.25 9.55 13.20
N GLY A 89 4.61 8.30 12.91
CA GLY A 89 3.72 7.16 12.99
C GLY A 89 3.61 6.55 14.39
N THR A 90 2.75 5.54 14.49
CA THR A 90 2.62 4.76 15.73
C THR A 90 3.80 3.80 15.91
N ALA A 91 4.14 3.48 17.16
CA ALA A 91 5.15 2.46 17.45
C ALA A 91 4.75 1.11 16.85
N TYR A 92 3.47 0.76 16.90
CA TYR A 92 2.93 -0.49 16.35
C TYR A 92 3.17 -0.62 14.85
N ALA A 93 2.89 0.45 14.08
CA ALA A 93 3.10 0.46 12.65
C ALA A 93 4.59 0.32 12.28
N ASN A 94 5.47 1.01 13.00
CA ASN A 94 6.92 0.93 12.78
C ASN A 94 7.47 -0.45 13.14
N PHE A 95 7.04 -1.06 14.24
CA PHE A 95 7.41 -2.43 14.58
C PHE A 95 6.89 -3.43 13.55
N ALA A 96 5.62 -3.29 13.11
CA ALA A 96 5.05 -4.17 12.09
C ALA A 96 5.87 -4.14 10.78
N VAL A 97 6.35 -2.97 10.37
CA VAL A 97 7.22 -2.84 9.17
C VAL A 97 8.59 -3.50 9.38
N THR A 98 9.16 -3.36 10.57
CA THR A 98 10.47 -3.96 10.87
C THR A 98 10.41 -5.48 10.97
N GLU A 99 9.30 -6.03 11.46
CA GLU A 99 9.14 -7.46 11.73
C GLU A 99 8.45 -8.23 10.58
N CYS A 100 7.88 -7.52 9.58
CA CYS A 100 7.21 -8.19 8.48
C CYS A 100 8.20 -8.96 7.58
N ASP A 101 7.80 -10.15 7.12
CA ASP A 101 8.52 -10.93 6.13
C ASP A 101 8.03 -10.70 4.69
N LEU A 102 6.96 -9.93 4.53
CA LEU A 102 6.41 -9.49 3.25
C LEU A 102 5.68 -8.16 3.41
N LEU A 103 6.19 -7.12 2.74
CA LEU A 103 5.54 -5.81 2.66
C LEU A 103 4.81 -5.68 1.31
N ILE A 104 3.48 -5.51 1.35
CA ILE A 104 2.63 -5.34 0.17
C ILE A 104 2.26 -3.87 0.05
N ALA A 105 2.88 -3.15 -0.88
CA ALA A 105 2.63 -1.73 -1.09
C ALA A 105 1.53 -1.48 -2.13
N VAL A 106 0.47 -0.77 -1.73
CA VAL A 106 -0.66 -0.40 -2.57
C VAL A 106 -0.80 1.11 -2.65
N GLY A 107 -0.55 1.68 -3.82
CA GLY A 107 -0.67 3.12 -4.04
C GLY A 107 0.26 3.97 -3.16
N ALA A 108 1.33 3.39 -2.65
CA ALA A 108 2.31 4.03 -1.80
C ALA A 108 3.61 4.33 -2.56
N ARG A 109 4.35 5.32 -2.09
CA ARG A 109 5.75 5.55 -2.45
C ARG A 109 6.61 5.43 -1.20
N PHE A 110 7.86 5.08 -1.40
CA PHE A 110 8.84 4.98 -0.32
C PHE A 110 9.56 6.33 -0.19
N ASP A 111 9.02 7.17 0.68
CA ASP A 111 9.53 8.50 1.00
C ASP A 111 10.53 8.39 2.16
N ASP A 112 11.52 9.27 2.24
CA ASP A 112 12.54 9.29 3.28
C ASP A 112 11.97 9.44 4.70
N ARG A 113 10.85 10.15 4.83
CA ARG A 113 10.13 10.31 6.12
C ARG A 113 9.39 9.04 6.56
N VAL A 114 9.19 8.12 5.63
CA VAL A 114 8.58 6.81 5.89
C VAL A 114 9.65 5.77 6.14
N THR A 115 10.64 5.69 5.25
CA THR A 115 11.68 4.67 5.31
C THR A 115 12.75 4.97 6.37
N GLY A 116 13.00 6.25 6.64
CA GLY A 116 14.09 6.65 7.51
C GLY A 116 15.42 6.11 6.99
N LYS A 117 16.08 5.27 7.79
CA LYS A 117 17.32 4.62 7.41
C LYS A 117 17.03 3.39 6.57
N LEU A 118 17.38 3.45 5.28
CA LEU A 118 17.04 2.43 4.29
C LEU A 118 17.55 1.03 4.65
N ASP A 119 18.74 0.95 5.25
CA ASP A 119 19.37 -0.32 5.63
C ASP A 119 18.62 -1.05 6.77
N GLU A 120 17.69 -0.37 7.44
CA GLU A 120 16.93 -0.88 8.57
C GLU A 120 15.41 -0.96 8.27
N PHE A 121 14.99 -0.59 7.07
CA PHE A 121 13.59 -0.58 6.69
C PHE A 121 13.17 -1.89 6.03
N ALA A 122 12.23 -2.63 6.63
CA ALA A 122 11.63 -3.86 6.11
C ALA A 122 12.69 -4.88 5.62
N THR A 123 13.69 -5.15 6.47
CA THR A 123 14.84 -6.03 6.17
C THR A 123 14.52 -7.51 6.28
#